data_652f70a393644907bc183387026f9257
#
_entry.id   652f70a393644907bc183387026f9257
#
_cell.length_a   1.000
_cell.length_b   1.000
_cell.length_c   1.000
_cell.angle_alpha   90.00
_cell.angle_beta   90.00
_cell.angle_gamma   90.00
#
_symmetry.space_group_name_H-M   'P 1'
#
loop_
_entity.id
_entity.type
_entity.pdbx_description
1 polymer ?
#
loop_
_entity_poly.entity_id
_entity_poly.type
_entity_poly.pdbx_seq_one_letter_code
_entity_poly.pdbx_strand_id
1 'polypeptide(L)'
;AQSEGNESIFYKSTKEYNYNWFESSDYNLWNSGTEENPVKTEYDPCPKGWRVPTLTELSELTDNFTLTTDGIGRTGYMFEDVNPVTSEASQLFFPYSGYSPSNGYTSNYRGGRGYYWSSNLKDVYADYLIFYSETTRLTAYNRAHGLSVRCVQDDSELIPVADITINMSSMVMCPGTSSNLYATIAPYDANHQSAYWSSSDTSVAIVDQAGN
;
A
#
# COMPACT_ATOMS: atom_id res chain seq x y z
N ALA A 1 14.89 15.92 2.56
CA ALA A 1 15.81 15.95 3.69
C ALA A 1 15.15 15.18 4.82
N GLN A 2 15.64 13.99 5.12
CA GLN A 2 15.25 13.30 6.34
C GLN A 2 15.79 14.12 7.52
N SER A 3 14.91 14.54 8.43
CA SER A 3 15.32 15.22 9.64
C SER A 3 15.95 14.20 10.57
N GLU A 4 17.25 14.10 10.61
CA GLU A 4 17.93 13.38 11.68
C GLU A 4 17.55 14.01 13.03
N GLY A 5 16.66 13.35 13.77
CA GLY A 5 16.48 13.59 15.20
C GLY A 5 15.51 14.69 15.64
N ASN A 6 14.69 15.29 14.75
CA ASN A 6 13.70 16.28 15.16
C ASN A 6 12.34 16.07 14.44
N GLU A 7 11.59 15.08 14.89
CA GLU A 7 10.27 14.73 14.34
C GLU A 7 9.19 15.84 14.45
N SER A 8 9.49 16.92 15.15
CA SER A 8 8.58 18.04 15.39
C SER A 8 8.86 19.30 14.54
N ILE A 9 9.89 19.30 13.70
CA ILE A 9 10.25 20.48 12.90
C ILE A 9 9.82 20.29 11.46
N PHE A 10 8.81 21.06 11.04
CA PHE A 10 8.46 21.23 9.63
C PHE A 10 9.45 22.18 8.98
N TYR A 11 10.21 21.72 8.01
CA TYR A 11 11.06 22.58 7.21
C TYR A 11 10.22 23.42 6.27
N LYS A 12 10.38 24.73 6.37
CA LYS A 12 9.73 25.69 5.49
C LYS A 12 10.66 26.05 4.34
N SER A 13 10.13 26.06 3.12
CA SER A 13 10.86 26.64 2.00
C SER A 13 11.13 28.13 2.27
N THR A 14 12.37 28.55 2.19
CA THR A 14 12.78 29.95 2.41
C THR A 14 12.66 30.83 1.16
N LYS A 15 12.35 30.26 0.00
CA LYS A 15 12.21 30.98 -1.27
C LYS A 15 10.74 31.24 -1.59
N GLU A 16 10.41 32.47 -1.90
CA GLU A 16 9.06 33.03 -2.09
C GLU A 16 8.25 32.35 -3.23
N TYR A 17 8.91 31.61 -4.14
CA TYR A 17 8.30 30.89 -5.27
C TYR A 17 8.81 29.45 -5.40
N ASN A 18 9.26 28.84 -4.31
CA ASN A 18 9.82 27.50 -4.38
C ASN A 18 8.73 26.44 -4.22
N TYR A 19 8.27 25.92 -5.34
CA TYR A 19 7.33 24.80 -5.41
C TYR A 19 7.96 23.47 -5.00
N ASN A 20 9.20 23.47 -4.51
CA ASN A 20 9.99 22.30 -4.19
C ASN A 20 10.69 22.46 -2.82
N TRP A 21 10.76 21.36 -2.06
CA TRP A 21 11.54 21.28 -0.81
C TRP A 21 13.05 21.21 -1.05
N PHE A 22 13.45 20.84 -2.26
CA PHE A 22 14.83 20.67 -2.66
C PHE A 22 15.30 21.84 -3.53
N GLU A 23 16.59 22.20 -3.43
CA GLU A 23 17.20 23.25 -4.27
C GLU A 23 17.47 22.79 -5.70
N SER A 24 17.57 21.46 -5.92
CA SER A 24 17.75 20.88 -7.24
C SER A 24 16.41 20.65 -7.95
N SER A 25 16.44 20.74 -9.28
CA SER A 25 15.32 20.38 -10.14
C SER A 25 15.21 18.85 -10.33
N ASP A 26 15.62 18.08 -9.33
CA ASP A 26 15.54 16.63 -9.41
C ASP A 26 14.08 16.19 -9.32
N TYR A 27 13.59 15.67 -10.43
CA TYR A 27 12.18 15.34 -10.61
C TYR A 27 11.84 13.92 -10.19
N ASN A 28 12.83 13.07 -9.89
CA ASN A 28 12.65 11.65 -9.64
C ASN A 28 13.06 11.22 -8.22
N LEU A 29 12.78 12.05 -7.21
CA LEU A 29 13.23 11.79 -5.85
C LEU A 29 12.73 10.48 -5.26
N TRP A 30 11.49 10.08 -5.54
CA TRP A 30 10.91 8.87 -4.94
C TRP A 30 10.86 7.67 -5.89
N ASN A 31 10.76 7.95 -7.19
CA ASN A 31 10.66 6.92 -8.22
C ASN A 31 11.54 7.30 -9.41
N SER A 32 12.58 6.53 -9.68
CA SER A 32 13.46 6.71 -10.84
C SER A 32 13.02 5.88 -12.06
N GLY A 33 11.99 5.06 -11.92
CA GLY A 33 11.39 4.25 -12.99
C GLY A 33 10.21 4.94 -13.66
N THR A 34 9.34 4.12 -14.24
CA THR A 34 8.07 4.55 -14.86
C THR A 34 6.88 4.23 -13.94
N GLU A 35 5.69 4.55 -14.39
CA GLU A 35 4.45 4.19 -13.69
C GLU A 35 4.21 2.67 -13.67
N GLU A 36 4.52 2.00 -14.81
CA GLU A 36 4.35 0.56 -14.97
C GLU A 36 5.48 -0.24 -14.33
N ASN A 37 6.65 0.36 -14.20
CA ASN A 37 7.83 -0.24 -13.58
C ASN A 37 8.48 0.75 -12.62
N PRO A 38 7.87 1.00 -11.47
CA PRO A 38 8.41 1.92 -10.49
C PRO A 38 9.69 1.38 -9.87
N VAL A 39 10.66 2.27 -9.67
CA VAL A 39 11.95 1.95 -9.03
C VAL A 39 12.14 2.87 -7.85
N LYS A 40 12.04 2.31 -6.65
CA LYS A 40 12.27 3.03 -5.39
C LYS A 40 13.67 3.64 -5.35
N THR A 41 13.75 4.88 -4.89
CA THR A 41 15.03 5.55 -4.64
C THR A 41 15.37 5.61 -3.15
N GLU A 42 16.59 6.02 -2.82
CA GLU A 42 17.02 6.23 -1.43
C GLU A 42 16.26 7.37 -0.73
N TYR A 43 15.61 8.27 -1.47
CA TYR A 43 14.83 9.40 -0.95
C TYR A 43 13.35 9.07 -0.73
N ASP A 44 12.90 7.90 -1.17
CA ASP A 44 11.52 7.45 -0.93
C ASP A 44 11.31 7.22 0.58
N PRO A 45 10.29 7.86 1.20
CA PRO A 45 10.11 7.82 2.66
C PRO A 45 9.60 6.48 3.19
N CYS A 46 9.20 5.56 2.33
CA CYS A 46 8.69 4.27 2.75
C CYS A 46 9.81 3.34 3.22
N PRO A 47 9.56 2.44 4.16
CA PRO A 47 10.56 1.48 4.63
C PRO A 47 10.99 0.53 3.49
N LYS A 48 12.06 -0.24 3.75
CA LYS A 48 12.53 -1.28 2.82
C LYS A 48 11.40 -2.27 2.51
N GLY A 49 11.28 -2.70 1.25
CA GLY A 49 10.21 -3.55 0.76
C GLY A 49 8.87 -2.83 0.54
N TRP A 50 8.85 -1.52 0.72
CA TRP A 50 7.69 -0.67 0.50
C TRP A 50 8.11 0.59 -0.25
N ARG A 51 7.23 1.16 -1.06
CA ARG A 51 7.46 2.41 -1.80
C ARG A 51 6.24 3.32 -1.80
N VAL A 52 6.43 4.55 -2.22
CA VAL A 52 5.32 5.46 -2.50
C VAL A 52 4.56 4.93 -3.73
N PRO A 53 3.22 4.86 -3.68
CA PRO A 53 2.42 4.35 -4.79
C PRO A 53 2.53 5.24 -6.02
N THR A 54 2.36 4.66 -7.20
CA THR A 54 2.16 5.38 -8.45
C THR A 54 0.75 5.99 -8.51
N LEU A 55 0.52 6.86 -9.49
CA LEU A 55 -0.82 7.43 -9.71
C LEU A 55 -1.81 6.35 -10.15
N THR A 56 -1.38 5.42 -10.99
CA THR A 56 -2.20 4.29 -11.45
C THR A 56 -2.66 3.42 -10.26
N GLU A 57 -1.75 3.05 -9.35
CA GLU A 57 -2.10 2.30 -8.15
C GLU A 57 -3.08 3.04 -7.23
N LEU A 58 -2.93 4.35 -7.09
CA LEU A 58 -3.92 5.15 -6.36
C LEU A 58 -5.25 5.25 -7.11
N SER A 59 -5.27 5.18 -8.45
CA SER A 59 -6.50 5.21 -9.24
C SER A 59 -7.33 3.94 -9.07
N GLU A 60 -6.67 2.79 -8.99
CA GLU A 60 -7.32 1.50 -8.75
C GLU A 60 -8.08 1.47 -7.42
N LEU A 61 -7.57 2.15 -6.40
CA LEU A 61 -8.29 2.32 -5.14
C LEU A 61 -9.59 3.12 -5.30
N THR A 62 -9.64 4.09 -6.22
CA THR A 62 -10.80 4.99 -6.35
C THR A 62 -12.03 4.33 -6.95
N ASP A 63 -11.88 3.20 -7.60
CA ASP A 63 -12.97 2.50 -8.29
C ASP A 63 -13.73 1.53 -7.37
N ASN A 64 -13.14 1.14 -6.23
CA ASN A 64 -13.65 0.09 -5.34
C ASN A 64 -13.70 0.51 -3.86
N PHE A 65 -14.30 1.66 -3.54
CA PHE A 65 -14.34 2.09 -2.14
C PHE A 65 -15.76 2.38 -1.63
N THR A 66 -15.91 2.23 -0.31
CA THR A 66 -17.09 2.64 0.43
C THR A 66 -16.71 3.70 1.44
N LEU A 67 -17.40 4.84 1.45
CA LEU A 67 -17.26 5.82 2.51
C LEU A 67 -17.78 5.22 3.81
N THR A 68 -16.91 5.04 4.79
CA THR A 68 -17.32 4.61 6.11
C THR A 68 -16.55 5.37 7.20
N THR A 69 -17.19 5.55 8.34
CA THR A 69 -16.48 5.95 9.54
C THR A 69 -16.06 4.68 10.26
N ASP A 70 -14.77 4.55 10.60
CA ASP A 70 -14.35 3.43 11.41
C ASP A 70 -15.06 3.46 12.79
N GLY A 71 -15.29 2.27 13.35
CA GLY A 71 -16.04 2.11 14.60
C GLY A 71 -15.40 2.75 15.84
N ILE A 72 -14.27 3.47 15.69
CA ILE A 72 -13.54 4.17 16.76
C ILE A 72 -13.53 5.70 16.58
N GLY A 73 -14.40 6.22 15.72
CA GLY A 73 -14.66 7.66 15.57
C GLY A 73 -13.62 8.42 14.74
N ARG A 74 -12.75 7.74 13.97
CA ARG A 74 -11.89 8.39 13.00
C ARG A 74 -12.67 8.62 11.72
N THR A 75 -12.59 9.83 11.18
CA THR A 75 -13.12 10.16 9.86
C THR A 75 -12.10 9.81 8.78
N GLY A 76 -12.56 9.16 7.73
CA GLY A 76 -11.73 8.73 6.60
C GLY A 76 -12.49 7.86 5.62
N TYR A 77 -11.76 7.26 4.70
CA TYR A 77 -12.28 6.29 3.74
C TYR A 77 -11.81 4.89 4.07
N MET A 78 -12.70 3.93 3.99
CA MET A 78 -12.40 2.52 4.01
C MET A 78 -12.46 2.01 2.58
N PHE A 79 -11.36 1.51 2.09
CA PHE A 79 -11.29 0.74 0.86
C PHE A 79 -11.44 -0.72 1.24
N GLU A 80 -12.32 -1.40 0.54
CA GLU A 80 -12.61 -2.80 0.79
C GLU A 80 -12.41 -3.59 -0.50
N ASP A 81 -11.53 -4.57 -0.42
CA ASP A 81 -11.32 -5.54 -1.47
C ASP A 81 -11.79 -6.90 -0.96
N VAL A 82 -12.69 -7.53 -1.72
CA VAL A 82 -13.20 -8.86 -1.41
C VAL A 82 -12.49 -9.88 -2.29
N ASN A 83 -11.70 -10.74 -1.69
CA ASN A 83 -11.09 -11.84 -2.41
C ASN A 83 -12.18 -12.73 -3.02
N PRO A 84 -12.26 -12.86 -4.37
CA PRO A 84 -13.33 -13.60 -5.03
C PRO A 84 -13.28 -15.12 -4.75
N VAL A 85 -12.17 -15.62 -4.24
CA VAL A 85 -11.99 -17.06 -3.94
C VAL A 85 -12.33 -17.38 -2.49
N THR A 86 -11.84 -16.56 -1.55
CA THR A 86 -12.02 -16.82 -0.11
C THR A 86 -13.22 -16.10 0.47
N SER A 87 -13.78 -15.13 -0.24
CA SER A 87 -14.80 -14.19 0.26
C SER A 87 -14.35 -13.39 1.48
N GLU A 88 -13.05 -13.36 1.77
CA GLU A 88 -12.47 -12.55 2.81
C GLU A 88 -12.33 -11.11 2.32
N ALA A 89 -12.80 -10.17 3.13
CA ALA A 89 -12.65 -8.76 2.86
C ALA A 89 -11.36 -8.22 3.49
N SER A 90 -10.51 -7.65 2.66
CA SER A 90 -9.38 -6.85 3.12
C SER A 90 -9.80 -5.39 3.20
N GLN A 91 -9.64 -4.79 4.38
CA GLN A 91 -10.04 -3.40 4.62
C GLN A 91 -8.81 -2.53 4.81
N LEU A 92 -8.76 -1.42 4.09
CA LEU A 92 -7.69 -0.44 4.15
C LEU A 92 -8.25 0.94 4.48
N PHE A 93 -7.96 1.44 5.67
CA PHE A 93 -8.46 2.73 6.13
C PHE A 93 -7.50 3.87 5.81
N PHE A 94 -8.00 4.92 5.18
CA PHE A 94 -7.30 6.17 4.90
C PHE A 94 -7.91 7.31 5.70
N PRO A 95 -7.26 7.82 6.75
CA PRO A 95 -7.80 8.90 7.55
C PRO A 95 -7.85 10.24 6.80
N TYR A 96 -8.75 11.12 7.23
CA TYR A 96 -8.78 12.52 6.82
C TYR A 96 -7.60 13.29 7.44
N SER A 97 -6.41 13.09 6.85
CA SER A 97 -5.15 13.62 7.36
C SER A 97 -5.02 15.15 7.24
N GLY A 98 -5.77 15.77 6.33
CA GLY A 98 -5.49 17.13 5.91
C GLY A 98 -4.15 17.25 5.17
N TYR A 99 -3.65 18.47 5.01
CA TYR A 99 -2.33 18.75 4.46
C TYR A 99 -1.67 19.94 5.17
N SER A 100 -0.35 20.02 5.11
CA SER A 100 0.42 21.17 5.56
C SER A 100 0.77 22.05 4.36
N PRO A 101 0.34 23.33 4.33
CA PRO A 101 0.68 24.21 3.22
C PRO A 101 2.16 24.61 3.24
N SER A 102 2.72 24.92 2.06
CA SER A 102 4.14 25.26 1.87
C SER A 102 4.60 26.50 2.64
N ASN A 103 3.67 27.36 3.05
CA ASN A 103 3.96 28.56 3.83
C ASN A 103 4.15 28.31 5.34
N GLY A 104 4.08 27.03 5.78
CA GLY A 104 4.31 26.63 7.16
C GLY A 104 3.18 26.94 8.15
N TYR A 105 1.99 27.28 7.65
CA TYR A 105 0.80 27.40 8.49
C TYR A 105 0.30 26.03 8.95
N THR A 106 -0.53 26.04 9.99
CA THR A 106 -1.13 24.81 10.55
C THR A 106 -1.89 24.00 9.51
N SER A 107 -1.92 22.69 9.71
CA SER A 107 -2.59 21.71 8.84
C SER A 107 -4.02 22.15 8.47
N ASN A 108 -4.30 22.21 7.17
CA ASN A 108 -5.61 22.54 6.63
C ASN A 108 -6.45 21.27 6.43
N TYR A 109 -7.75 21.37 6.67
CA TYR A 109 -8.75 20.31 6.42
C TYR A 109 -8.52 18.99 7.17
N ARG A 110 -7.75 18.99 8.26
CA ARG A 110 -7.63 17.82 9.12
C ARG A 110 -9.00 17.39 9.66
N GLY A 111 -9.31 16.11 9.54
CA GLY A 111 -10.62 15.56 9.94
C GLY A 111 -11.74 15.79 8.94
N GLY A 112 -11.48 16.48 7.81
CA GLY A 112 -12.48 16.73 6.78
C GLY A 112 -12.07 16.29 5.38
N ARG A 113 -10.77 16.09 5.13
CA ARG A 113 -10.24 15.64 3.83
C ARG A 113 -8.99 14.79 4.01
N GLY A 114 -8.82 13.78 3.14
CA GLY A 114 -7.58 13.02 2.99
C GLY A 114 -6.78 13.51 1.79
N TYR A 115 -5.45 13.60 1.95
CA TYR A 115 -4.50 14.00 0.92
C TYR A 115 -3.32 13.05 0.96
N TYR A 116 -3.07 12.34 -0.15
CA TYR A 116 -2.05 11.31 -0.22
C TYR A 116 -1.24 11.42 -1.50
N TRP A 117 0.07 11.60 -1.35
CA TRP A 117 0.99 11.69 -2.48
C TRP A 117 1.08 10.39 -3.27
N SER A 118 1.17 10.51 -4.60
CA SER A 118 1.78 9.49 -5.46
C SER A 118 3.26 9.78 -5.67
N SER A 119 3.97 8.84 -6.28
CA SER A 119 5.35 9.05 -6.74
C SER A 119 5.45 9.77 -8.09
N ASN A 120 4.32 10.07 -8.73
CA ASN A 120 4.27 10.70 -10.03
C ASN A 120 4.47 12.21 -9.94
N LEU A 121 5.23 12.72 -10.88
CA LEU A 121 5.54 14.13 -11.01
C LEU A 121 4.96 14.73 -12.27
N LYS A 122 4.54 15.99 -12.17
CA LYS A 122 4.05 16.79 -13.28
C LYS A 122 4.67 18.17 -13.22
N ASP A 123 5.85 18.33 -13.81
CA ASP A 123 6.66 19.54 -13.74
C ASP A 123 6.95 19.96 -12.28
N VAL A 124 6.53 21.15 -11.90
CA VAL A 124 6.67 21.70 -10.55
C VAL A 124 5.64 21.15 -9.56
N TYR A 125 4.71 20.34 -10.03
CA TYR A 125 3.66 19.70 -9.23
C TYR A 125 3.94 18.21 -9.04
N ALA A 126 3.27 17.61 -8.07
CA ALA A 126 3.19 16.16 -7.91
C ALA A 126 1.73 15.73 -7.87
N ASP A 127 1.46 14.56 -8.40
CA ASP A 127 0.13 13.99 -8.40
C ASP A 127 -0.22 13.41 -7.02
N TYR A 128 -1.48 13.53 -6.64
CA TYR A 128 -1.97 13.04 -5.37
C TYR A 128 -3.45 12.63 -5.43
N LEU A 129 -3.83 11.77 -4.52
CA LEU A 129 -5.21 11.42 -4.23
C LEU A 129 -5.77 12.39 -3.18
N ILE A 130 -6.92 12.98 -3.48
CA ILE A 130 -7.76 13.69 -2.51
C ILE A 130 -9.11 13.01 -2.40
N PHE A 131 -9.64 12.96 -1.18
CA PHE A 131 -11.01 12.52 -0.93
C PHE A 131 -11.66 13.32 0.21
N TYR A 132 -12.95 13.60 0.04
CA TYR A 132 -13.78 14.32 1.01
C TYR A 132 -15.26 14.06 0.70
N SER A 133 -16.09 14.00 1.73
CA SER A 133 -17.51 13.62 1.60
C SER A 133 -17.66 12.30 0.83
N GLU A 134 -18.24 12.31 -0.35
CA GLU A 134 -18.41 11.16 -1.23
C GLU A 134 -17.60 11.31 -2.55
N THR A 135 -16.54 12.12 -2.51
CA THR A 135 -15.77 12.47 -3.70
C THR A 135 -14.33 12.01 -3.55
N THR A 136 -13.83 11.31 -4.57
CA THR A 136 -12.40 11.03 -4.78
C THR A 136 -11.93 11.76 -6.04
N ARG A 137 -10.71 12.25 -6.05
CA ARG A 137 -10.07 12.85 -7.21
C ARG A 137 -8.58 12.62 -7.21
N LEU A 138 -8.04 12.32 -8.38
CA LEU A 138 -6.61 12.38 -8.66
C LEU A 138 -6.31 13.74 -9.30
N THR A 139 -5.34 14.44 -8.77
CA THR A 139 -4.98 15.79 -9.24
C THR A 139 -3.54 16.11 -8.84
N ALA A 140 -3.00 17.21 -9.32
CA ALA A 140 -1.63 17.63 -9.03
C ALA A 140 -1.61 18.91 -8.20
N TYR A 141 -0.63 19.02 -7.31
CA TYR A 141 -0.43 20.19 -6.48
C TYR A 141 1.05 20.45 -6.24
N ASN A 142 1.33 21.63 -5.69
CA ASN A 142 2.67 22.10 -5.36
C ASN A 142 3.40 21.09 -4.45
N ARG A 143 4.57 20.61 -4.88
CA ARG A 143 5.42 19.64 -4.16
C ARG A 143 5.90 20.14 -2.80
N ALA A 144 5.87 21.44 -2.55
CA ALA A 144 6.25 22.01 -1.27
C ALA A 144 5.16 21.86 -0.18
N HIS A 145 3.98 21.33 -0.51
CA HIS A 145 2.99 20.96 0.50
C HIS A 145 3.35 19.65 1.18
N GLY A 146 3.02 19.53 2.46
CA GLY A 146 3.13 18.29 3.21
C GLY A 146 1.83 17.51 3.16
N LEU A 147 1.78 16.45 2.35
CA LEU A 147 0.68 15.50 2.30
C LEU A 147 1.11 14.18 2.94
N SER A 148 0.15 13.35 3.29
CA SER A 148 0.42 12.01 3.79
C SER A 148 0.94 11.10 2.68
N VAL A 149 1.66 10.05 3.08
CA VAL A 149 2.06 8.94 2.21
C VAL A 149 1.43 7.66 2.78
N ARG A 150 0.88 6.84 1.92
CA ARG A 150 0.49 5.47 2.21
C ARG A 150 1.31 4.56 1.34
N CYS A 151 2.27 3.88 1.93
CA CYS A 151 3.17 3.00 1.20
C CYS A 151 2.43 1.77 0.64
N VAL A 152 2.84 1.32 -0.52
CA VAL A 152 2.48 0.03 -1.14
C VAL A 152 3.67 -0.90 -1.09
N GLN A 153 3.43 -2.19 -1.16
CA GLN A 153 4.50 -3.17 -1.23
C GLN A 153 5.31 -2.96 -2.52
N ASP A 154 6.62 -3.06 -2.41
CA ASP A 154 7.52 -2.92 -3.56
C ASP A 154 7.76 -4.30 -4.18
N ASP A 155 7.03 -4.60 -5.24
CA ASP A 155 7.09 -5.91 -5.91
C ASP A 155 8.43 -6.16 -6.60
N SER A 156 9.24 -5.13 -6.83
CA SER A 156 10.58 -5.27 -7.42
C SER A 156 11.58 -5.99 -6.49
N GLU A 157 11.31 -5.97 -5.19
CA GLU A 157 12.10 -6.70 -4.17
C GLU A 157 11.46 -8.06 -3.82
N LEU A 158 10.35 -8.47 -4.46
CA LEU A 158 9.70 -9.74 -4.15
C LEU A 158 10.53 -10.91 -4.68
N ILE A 159 10.79 -11.85 -3.81
CA ILE A 159 11.31 -13.16 -4.19
C ILE A 159 10.11 -14.06 -4.46
N PRO A 160 9.84 -14.42 -5.73
CA PRO A 160 8.67 -15.19 -6.07
C PRO A 160 8.78 -16.64 -5.55
N VAL A 161 7.64 -17.26 -5.35
CA VAL A 161 7.59 -18.72 -5.12
C VAL A 161 8.01 -19.41 -6.41
N ALA A 162 9.09 -20.18 -6.33
CA ALA A 162 9.61 -20.95 -7.47
C ALA A 162 9.09 -22.38 -7.48
N ASP A 163 8.81 -22.95 -6.30
CA ASP A 163 8.32 -24.31 -6.17
C ASP A 163 7.52 -24.50 -4.87
N ILE A 164 6.56 -25.43 -4.90
CA ILE A 164 5.81 -25.88 -3.73
C ILE A 164 5.84 -27.41 -3.73
N THR A 165 6.38 -27.97 -2.67
CA THR A 165 6.37 -29.43 -2.46
C THR A 165 5.48 -29.79 -1.29
N ILE A 166 4.79 -30.93 -1.41
CA ILE A 166 3.94 -31.48 -0.35
C ILE A 166 4.66 -32.70 0.23
N ASN A 167 4.59 -32.85 1.55
CA ASN A 167 5.22 -33.98 2.25
C ASN A 167 4.77 -35.36 1.78
N MET A 168 3.60 -35.47 1.14
CA MET A 168 3.04 -36.71 0.62
C MET A 168 2.34 -36.53 -0.72
N SER A 169 2.69 -37.28 -1.74
CA SER A 169 2.04 -37.26 -3.07
C SER A 169 0.80 -38.13 -3.15
N SER A 170 0.65 -39.11 -2.24
CA SER A 170 -0.51 -39.99 -2.13
C SER A 170 -0.61 -40.55 -0.72
N MET A 171 -1.80 -40.84 -0.28
CA MET A 171 -2.10 -41.41 1.04
C MET A 171 -3.31 -42.36 0.99
N VAL A 172 -3.22 -43.43 1.71
CA VAL A 172 -4.37 -44.31 1.94
C VAL A 172 -4.81 -44.16 3.38
N MET A 173 -6.08 -43.81 3.60
CA MET A 173 -6.65 -43.56 4.92
C MET A 173 -7.85 -44.46 5.17
N CYS A 174 -8.04 -44.87 6.42
CA CYS A 174 -9.30 -45.50 6.85
C CYS A 174 -10.36 -44.42 7.10
N PRO A 175 -11.65 -44.69 6.86
CA PRO A 175 -12.72 -43.75 7.19
C PRO A 175 -12.64 -43.31 8.66
N GLY A 176 -12.75 -41.99 8.90
CA GLY A 176 -12.72 -41.41 10.23
C GLY A 176 -11.32 -41.18 10.81
N THR A 177 -10.25 -41.41 10.03
CA THR A 177 -8.87 -41.02 10.41
C THR A 177 -8.47 -39.72 9.80
N SER A 178 -7.49 -39.01 10.40
CA SER A 178 -6.90 -37.80 9.89
C SER A 178 -5.38 -37.93 9.74
N SER A 179 -4.79 -37.10 8.89
CA SER A 179 -3.34 -36.98 8.71
C SER A 179 -2.98 -35.54 8.33
N ASN A 180 -1.77 -35.14 8.64
CA ASN A 180 -1.32 -33.75 8.37
C ASN A 180 -0.56 -33.67 7.04
N LEU A 181 -0.94 -32.71 6.23
CA LEU A 181 -0.22 -32.28 5.03
C LEU A 181 0.62 -31.05 5.35
N TYR A 182 1.84 -31.02 4.86
CA TYR A 182 2.73 -29.88 4.98
C TYR A 182 3.21 -29.46 3.60
N ALA A 183 3.06 -28.17 3.29
CA ALA A 183 3.67 -27.57 2.11
C ALA A 183 5.04 -26.96 2.49
N THR A 184 6.03 -27.23 1.67
CA THR A 184 7.33 -26.55 1.72
C THR A 184 7.41 -25.63 0.51
N ILE A 185 7.61 -24.34 0.77
CA ILE A 185 7.70 -23.29 -0.24
C ILE A 185 9.18 -22.98 -0.49
N ALA A 186 9.57 -22.92 -1.73
CA ALA A 186 10.93 -22.58 -2.15
C ALA A 186 10.94 -21.36 -3.08
N PRO A 187 11.96 -20.48 -2.99
CA PRO A 187 12.99 -20.51 -1.95
C PRO A 187 12.44 -20.17 -0.56
N TYR A 188 13.19 -20.49 0.51
CA TYR A 188 12.75 -20.30 1.91
C TYR A 188 12.48 -18.83 2.27
N ASP A 189 13.05 -17.89 1.52
CA ASP A 189 12.89 -16.45 1.66
C ASP A 189 11.89 -15.85 0.67
N ALA A 190 11.11 -16.70 -0.03
CA ALA A 190 10.00 -16.22 -0.86
C ALA A 190 9.03 -15.36 -0.04
N ASN A 191 8.52 -14.30 -0.65
CA ASN A 191 7.66 -13.32 0.04
C ASN A 191 6.32 -13.91 0.49
N HIS A 192 5.82 -14.93 -0.23
CA HIS A 192 4.60 -15.65 0.11
C HIS A 192 4.95 -17.02 0.68
N GLN A 193 4.76 -17.18 1.99
CA GLN A 193 5.05 -18.42 2.74
C GLN A 193 3.78 -19.16 3.18
N SER A 194 2.63 -18.83 2.59
CA SER A 194 1.35 -19.44 2.91
C SER A 194 0.86 -20.30 1.74
N ALA A 195 0.30 -21.46 2.05
CA ALA A 195 -0.39 -22.30 1.09
C ALA A 195 -1.87 -22.41 1.47
N TYR A 196 -2.74 -22.39 0.46
CA TYR A 196 -4.17 -22.66 0.63
C TYR A 196 -4.46 -24.10 0.26
N TRP A 197 -5.20 -24.77 1.13
CA TRP A 197 -5.60 -26.16 0.96
C TRP A 197 -7.04 -26.26 0.52
N SER A 198 -7.31 -27.12 -0.46
CA SER A 198 -8.66 -27.43 -0.89
C SER A 198 -8.77 -28.89 -1.30
N SER A 199 -9.95 -29.48 -1.08
CA SER A 199 -10.29 -30.83 -1.58
C SER A 199 -11.07 -30.68 -2.87
N SER A 200 -10.71 -31.47 -3.88
CA SER A 200 -11.49 -31.56 -5.13
C SER A 200 -12.79 -32.36 -4.96
N ASP A 201 -12.86 -33.19 -3.91
CA ASP A 201 -14.08 -33.97 -3.56
C ASP A 201 -14.23 -34.05 -2.04
N THR A 202 -15.05 -33.20 -1.48
CA THR A 202 -15.30 -33.11 -0.05
C THR A 202 -16.14 -34.28 0.49
N SER A 203 -16.71 -35.10 -0.39
CA SER A 203 -17.40 -36.36 0.01
C SER A 203 -16.41 -37.47 0.31
N VAL A 204 -15.19 -37.39 -0.22
CA VAL A 204 -14.11 -38.34 -0.02
C VAL A 204 -13.20 -37.92 1.12
N ALA A 205 -12.77 -36.68 1.11
CA ALA A 205 -11.91 -36.11 2.14
C ALA A 205 -12.13 -34.59 2.25
N ILE A 206 -12.00 -34.05 3.45
CA ILE A 206 -11.98 -32.62 3.73
C ILE A 206 -10.57 -32.25 4.19
N VAL A 207 -10.18 -31.01 3.96
CA VAL A 207 -8.93 -30.44 4.46
C VAL A 207 -9.20 -29.04 5.04
N ASP A 208 -8.64 -28.76 6.19
CA ASP A 208 -8.64 -27.40 6.74
C ASP A 208 -7.43 -26.59 6.26
N GLN A 209 -7.37 -25.31 6.61
CA GLN A 209 -6.26 -24.44 6.20
C GLN A 209 -4.94 -24.72 6.94
N ALA A 210 -4.97 -25.60 7.95
CA ALA A 210 -3.77 -26.13 8.60
C ALA A 210 -3.25 -27.42 7.94
N GLY A 211 -3.94 -27.94 6.91
CA GLY A 211 -3.56 -29.17 6.21
C GLY A 211 -4.02 -30.47 6.90
N ASN A 212 -5.06 -30.40 7.77
CA ASN A 212 -5.63 -31.58 8.47
C ASN A 212 -6.87 -32.11 7.74
#